data_da923dff70cd9ef6c0de0c40084a84eb
#
_entry.id   da923dff70cd9ef6c0de0c40084a84eb
#
_cell.length_a   1.000
_cell.length_b   1.000
_cell.length_c   1.000
_cell.angle_alpha   90.00
_cell.angle_beta   90.00
_cell.angle_gamma   90.00
#
_symmetry.space_group_name_H-M   'P 1'
#
loop_
_entity.id
_entity.type
_entity.pdbx_description
1 polymer ?
#
loop_
_entity_poly.entity_id
_entity_poly.type
_entity_poly.pdbx_seq_one_letter_code
_entity_poly.pdbx_strand_id
1 'polypeptide(L)'
;MALTTSYWPATDEEPLLETTAGGTLREVAASIPDKIALIEGTADPGSRRKRTYAELLAESEAMARALLALFKPGDHVAIWAPNCIEWIVLQYGLALAGMVLVTVNP
;
A
#
# COMPACT_ATOMS: atom_id res chain seq x y z
N MET A 1 -11.78 -38.63 -8.05
CA MET A 1 -11.52 -38.37 -9.47
C MET A 1 -10.24 -37.53 -9.59
N ALA A 2 -9.27 -37.94 -10.40
CA ALA A 2 -8.10 -37.13 -10.64
C ALA A 2 -8.44 -35.96 -11.57
N LEU A 3 -8.03 -34.73 -11.20
CA LEU A 3 -8.15 -33.57 -12.07
C LEU A 3 -7.13 -33.72 -13.21
N THR A 4 -7.61 -33.71 -14.43
CA THR A 4 -6.77 -33.80 -15.63
C THR A 4 -6.49 -32.41 -16.27
N THR A 5 -7.20 -31.39 -15.79
CA THR A 5 -7.08 -30.02 -16.29
C THR A 5 -7.03 -29.05 -15.12
N SER A 6 -6.07 -28.14 -15.13
CA SER A 6 -5.96 -27.05 -14.17
C SER A 6 -6.80 -25.87 -14.66
N TYR A 7 -8.10 -25.94 -14.43
CA TYR A 7 -9.05 -24.92 -14.83
C TYR A 7 -10.08 -24.65 -13.74
N TRP A 8 -10.25 -23.37 -13.42
CA TRP A 8 -11.33 -22.88 -12.56
C TRP A 8 -12.17 -21.85 -13.35
N PRO A 9 -13.47 -22.08 -13.53
CA PRO A 9 -14.29 -21.12 -14.27
C PRO A 9 -14.36 -19.77 -13.53
N ALA A 10 -14.46 -18.71 -14.29
CA ALA A 10 -14.76 -17.39 -13.71
C ALA A 10 -16.15 -17.43 -13.04
N THR A 11 -16.28 -16.71 -11.93
CA THR A 11 -17.57 -16.48 -11.26
C THR A 11 -17.93 -15.01 -11.42
N ASP A 12 -19.20 -14.71 -11.64
CA ASP A 12 -19.75 -13.36 -11.74
C ASP A 12 -20.30 -12.86 -10.38
N GLU A 13 -19.99 -13.59 -9.30
CA GLU A 13 -20.53 -13.31 -7.97
C GLU A 13 -19.95 -12.05 -7.34
N GLU A 14 -18.68 -11.72 -7.67
CA GLU A 14 -17.98 -10.54 -7.17
C GLU A 14 -17.49 -9.66 -8.32
N PRO A 15 -17.84 -8.37 -8.33
CA PRO A 15 -17.37 -7.45 -9.36
C PRO A 15 -15.85 -7.23 -9.24
N LEU A 16 -15.16 -7.16 -10.38
CA LEU A 16 -13.76 -6.74 -10.42
C LEU A 16 -13.67 -5.26 -10.04
N LEU A 17 -12.75 -4.94 -9.13
CA LEU A 17 -12.46 -3.56 -8.78
C LEU A 17 -11.54 -2.93 -9.84
N GLU A 18 -12.06 -1.94 -10.57
CA GLU A 18 -11.28 -1.13 -11.49
C GLU A 18 -10.74 0.12 -10.77
N THR A 19 -9.69 -0.05 -9.99
CA THR A 19 -9.08 1.02 -9.21
C THR A 19 -7.56 0.84 -9.15
N THR A 20 -6.87 1.84 -8.62
CA THR A 20 -5.43 1.77 -8.33
C THR A 20 -5.19 1.54 -6.84
N ALA A 21 -3.99 1.11 -6.46
CA ALA A 21 -3.62 0.95 -5.04
C ALA A 21 -3.81 2.27 -4.25
N GLY A 22 -3.43 3.41 -4.83
CA GLY A 22 -3.66 4.72 -4.23
C GLY A 22 -5.14 5.10 -4.17
N GLY A 23 -5.92 4.76 -5.21
CA GLY A 23 -7.37 4.95 -5.25
C GLY A 23 -8.08 4.17 -4.15
N THR A 24 -7.76 2.89 -4.00
CA THR A 24 -8.31 2.04 -2.92
C THR A 24 -8.00 2.62 -1.54
N LEU A 25 -6.78 3.10 -1.30
CA LEU A 25 -6.44 3.73 -0.02
C LEU A 25 -7.31 4.96 0.26
N ARG A 26 -7.55 5.82 -0.75
CA ARG A 26 -8.42 7.00 -0.61
C ARG A 26 -9.86 6.62 -0.28
N GLU A 27 -10.41 5.63 -0.98
CA GLU A 27 -11.78 5.15 -0.75
C GLU A 27 -11.95 4.58 0.67
N VAL A 28 -11.02 3.75 1.12
CA VAL A 28 -11.06 3.17 2.47
C VAL A 28 -10.87 4.25 3.54
N ALA A 29 -9.93 5.17 3.36
CA ALA A 29 -9.72 6.28 4.29
C ALA A 29 -10.94 7.22 4.38
N ALA A 30 -11.68 7.40 3.29
CA ALA A 30 -12.94 8.15 3.30
C ALA A 30 -14.06 7.42 4.05
N SER A 31 -14.10 6.07 3.94
CA SER A 31 -15.17 5.26 4.56
C SER A 31 -14.96 5.02 6.05
N ILE A 32 -13.72 4.74 6.47
CA ILE A 32 -13.37 4.34 7.84
C ILE A 32 -12.08 5.03 8.32
N PRO A 33 -12.03 6.39 8.34
CA PRO A 33 -10.81 7.16 8.57
C PRO A 33 -10.11 6.82 9.88
N ASP A 34 -10.87 6.61 10.95
CA ASP A 34 -10.35 6.42 12.31
C ASP A 34 -9.96 4.98 12.64
N LYS A 35 -10.24 4.04 11.73
CA LYS A 35 -9.86 2.65 11.93
C LYS A 35 -8.34 2.49 11.79
N ILE A 36 -7.74 1.67 12.67
CA ILE A 36 -6.31 1.34 12.60
C ILE A 36 -6.03 0.56 11.32
N ALA A 37 -5.16 1.10 10.50
CA ALA A 37 -4.67 0.52 9.23
C ALA A 37 -3.38 -0.25 9.43
N LEU A 38 -2.45 0.26 10.25
CA LEU A 38 -1.13 -0.32 10.49
C LEU A 38 -0.83 -0.42 11.98
N ILE A 39 -0.20 -1.51 12.36
CA ILE A 39 0.39 -1.71 13.68
C ILE A 39 1.80 -2.25 13.47
N GLU A 40 2.78 -1.60 14.05
CA GLU A 40 4.18 -2.04 13.99
C GLU A 40 4.38 -3.32 14.79
N GLY A 41 5.02 -4.33 14.19
CA GLY A 41 5.17 -5.67 14.77
C GLY A 41 6.39 -5.79 15.71
N THR A 42 6.64 -4.81 16.58
CA THR A 42 7.71 -4.89 17.58
C THR A 42 7.40 -5.89 18.69
N ALA A 43 8.43 -6.45 19.32
CA ALA A 43 8.27 -7.44 20.37
C ALA A 43 7.51 -6.91 21.59
N ASP A 44 7.78 -5.65 22.00
CA ASP A 44 7.06 -5.00 23.07
C ASP A 44 5.76 -4.38 22.57
N PRO A 45 4.57 -4.87 23.00
CA PRO A 45 3.30 -4.31 22.60
C PRO A 45 3.11 -2.84 22.95
N GLY A 46 3.73 -2.37 24.04
CA GLY A 46 3.62 -0.98 24.51
C GLY A 46 4.34 0.02 23.62
N SER A 47 5.34 -0.41 22.85
CA SER A 47 6.13 0.44 21.96
C SER A 47 5.63 0.45 20.51
N ARG A 48 4.56 -0.30 20.18
CA ARG A 48 4.04 -0.43 18.82
C ARG A 48 3.41 0.86 18.33
N ARG A 49 4.02 1.47 17.33
CA ARG A 49 3.41 2.60 16.61
C ARG A 49 2.21 2.12 15.81
N LYS A 50 1.20 2.96 15.70
CA LYS A 50 -0.03 2.69 14.94
C LYS A 50 -0.32 3.84 14.00
N ARG A 51 -1.05 3.56 12.92
CA ARG A 51 -1.62 4.57 12.02
C ARG A 51 -3.04 4.19 11.70
N THR A 52 -3.92 5.19 11.71
CA THR A 52 -5.27 5.06 11.14
C THR A 52 -5.21 5.14 9.62
N TYR A 53 -6.32 4.82 8.93
CA TYR A 53 -6.38 5.00 7.48
C TYR A 53 -6.24 6.46 7.07
N ALA A 54 -6.79 7.41 7.83
CA ALA A 54 -6.63 8.83 7.56
C ALA A 54 -5.17 9.29 7.69
N GLU A 55 -4.48 8.86 8.75
CA GLU A 55 -3.06 9.15 8.96
C GLU A 55 -2.18 8.53 7.87
N LEU A 56 -2.42 7.26 7.52
CA LEU A 56 -1.69 6.59 6.45
C LEU A 56 -1.87 7.32 5.11
N LEU A 57 -3.10 7.73 4.77
CA LEU A 57 -3.36 8.48 3.54
C LEU A 57 -2.62 9.83 3.56
N ALA A 58 -2.72 10.59 4.64
CA ALA A 58 -2.09 11.90 4.76
C ALA A 58 -0.54 11.82 4.63
N GLU A 59 0.08 10.85 5.32
CA GLU A 59 1.52 10.62 5.24
C GLU A 59 1.93 10.15 3.83
N SER A 60 1.14 9.27 3.19
CA SER A 60 1.40 8.79 1.83
C SER A 60 1.25 9.89 0.78
N GLU A 61 0.29 10.80 0.92
CA GLU A 61 0.15 11.96 0.03
C GLU A 61 1.29 12.98 0.22
N ALA A 62 1.76 13.19 1.44
CA ALA A 62 2.94 14.00 1.70
C ALA A 62 4.19 13.38 1.07
N MET A 63 4.36 12.07 1.18
CA MET A 63 5.43 11.31 0.53
C MET A 63 5.34 11.42 -1.00
N ALA A 64 4.16 11.28 -1.59
CA ALA A 64 3.95 11.42 -3.04
C ALA A 64 4.39 12.80 -3.54
N ARG A 65 4.04 13.89 -2.82
CA ARG A 65 4.48 15.24 -3.17
C ARG A 65 5.99 15.40 -3.09
N ALA A 66 6.64 14.83 -2.07
CA ALA A 66 8.09 14.86 -1.93
C ALA A 66 8.80 14.08 -3.05
N LEU A 67 8.26 12.91 -3.41
CA LEU A 67 8.79 12.10 -4.51
C LEU A 67 8.68 12.82 -5.86
N LEU A 68 7.57 13.48 -6.15
CA LEU A 68 7.36 14.24 -7.37
C LEU A 68 8.27 15.48 -7.50
N ALA A 69 8.84 15.95 -6.40
CA ALA A 69 9.87 17.00 -6.44
C ALA A 69 11.24 16.47 -6.91
N LEU A 70 11.49 15.16 -6.82
CA LEU A 70 12.77 14.51 -7.12
C LEU A 70 12.71 13.62 -8.37
N PHE A 71 11.56 13.02 -8.65
CA PHE A 71 11.34 12.00 -9.67
C PHE A 71 10.11 12.33 -10.52
N LYS A 72 9.88 11.56 -11.57
CA LYS A 72 8.69 11.69 -12.46
C LYS A 72 7.82 10.42 -12.39
N PRO A 73 6.52 10.53 -12.74
CA PRO A 73 5.69 9.35 -12.97
C PRO A 73 6.36 8.36 -13.93
N GLY A 74 6.30 7.07 -13.58
CA GLY A 74 6.96 5.99 -14.33
C GLY A 74 8.38 5.66 -13.85
N ASP A 75 9.03 6.51 -13.06
CA ASP A 75 10.35 6.20 -12.51
C ASP A 75 10.28 5.02 -11.53
N HIS A 76 11.36 4.25 -11.48
CA HIS A 76 11.54 3.13 -10.56
C HIS A 76 12.30 3.60 -9.32
N VAL A 77 11.71 3.42 -8.16
CA VAL A 77 12.32 3.82 -6.88
C VAL A 77 12.49 2.58 -6.00
N ALA A 78 13.72 2.31 -5.61
CA ALA A 78 14.04 1.16 -4.78
C ALA A 78 13.97 1.50 -3.29
N ILE A 79 13.48 0.55 -2.48
CA ILE A 79 13.56 0.60 -1.03
C ILE A 79 14.39 -0.58 -0.52
N TRP A 80 15.35 -0.27 0.34
CA TRP A 80 16.15 -1.24 1.08
C TRP A 80 16.00 -0.96 2.57
N ALA A 81 15.01 -1.59 3.18
CA ALA A 81 14.66 -1.39 4.59
C ALA A 81 13.95 -2.62 5.16
N PRO A 82 14.00 -2.85 6.48
CA PRO A 82 13.15 -3.82 7.15
C PRO A 82 11.68 -3.37 7.12
N ASN A 83 10.77 -4.27 7.52
CA ASN A 83 9.36 -3.96 7.64
C ASN A 83 9.12 -2.89 8.72
N CYS A 84 8.64 -1.73 8.31
CA CYS A 84 8.32 -0.59 9.16
C CYS A 84 7.18 0.23 8.55
N ILE A 85 6.62 1.16 9.30
CA ILE A 85 5.52 2.03 8.83
C ILE A 85 5.97 2.85 7.61
N GLU A 86 7.19 3.38 7.65
CA GLU A 86 7.77 4.21 6.60
C GLU A 86 7.86 3.47 5.25
N TRP A 87 8.06 2.15 5.30
CA TRP A 87 8.05 1.30 4.10
C TRP A 87 6.68 1.31 3.41
N ILE A 88 5.60 1.19 4.19
CA ILE A 88 4.22 1.22 3.68
C ILE A 88 3.84 2.62 3.20
N VAL A 89 4.25 3.67 3.93
CA VAL A 89 4.03 5.06 3.51
C VAL A 89 4.72 5.35 2.16
N LEU A 90 5.96 4.88 1.97
CA LEU A 90 6.66 5.00 0.70
C LEU A 90 5.94 4.22 -0.43
N GLN A 91 5.49 3.00 -0.15
CA GLN A 91 4.76 2.18 -1.13
C GLN A 91 3.52 2.90 -1.65
N TYR A 92 2.67 3.41 -0.75
CA TYR A 92 1.49 4.16 -1.16
C TYR A 92 1.83 5.53 -1.74
N GLY A 93 2.88 6.19 -1.26
CA GLY A 93 3.39 7.43 -1.83
C GLY A 93 3.80 7.27 -3.29
N LEU A 94 4.54 6.21 -3.62
CA LEU A 94 4.92 5.87 -4.99
C LEU A 94 3.70 5.53 -5.86
N ALA A 95 2.75 4.75 -5.33
CA ALA A 95 1.51 4.42 -6.04
C ALA A 95 0.69 5.67 -6.35
N LEU A 96 0.56 6.60 -5.41
CA LEU A 96 -0.14 7.87 -5.60
C LEU A 96 0.58 8.81 -6.58
N ALA A 97 1.92 8.74 -6.64
CA ALA A 97 2.74 9.52 -7.56
C ALA A 97 2.89 8.89 -8.96
N GLY A 98 2.32 7.70 -9.18
CA GLY A 98 2.43 6.97 -10.44
C GLY A 98 3.82 6.42 -10.73
N MET A 99 4.58 6.07 -9.70
CA MET A 99 5.93 5.50 -9.78
C MET A 99 5.93 4.02 -9.49
N VAL A 100 7.03 3.33 -9.81
CA VAL A 100 7.20 1.90 -9.63
C VAL A 100 8.06 1.63 -8.40
N LEU A 101 7.52 0.88 -7.44
CA LEU A 101 8.28 0.41 -6.28
C LEU A 101 9.13 -0.79 -6.65
N VAL A 102 10.43 -0.74 -6.32
CA VAL A 102 11.34 -1.87 -6.39
C VAL A 102 11.77 -2.26 -4.98
N THR A 103 11.42 -3.47 -4.57
CA THR A 103 11.78 -3.97 -3.23
C THR A 103 13.15 -4.64 -3.24
N VAL A 104 13.98 -4.30 -2.28
CA VAL A 104 15.30 -4.91 -2.06
C VAL A 104 15.32 -5.49 -0.65
N ASN A 105 15.63 -6.78 -0.54
CA ASN A 105 15.79 -7.42 0.77
C ASN A 105 17.09 -6.94 1.44
N PRO A 106 17.02 -6.56 2.73
CA PRO A 106 18.19 -6.21 3.52
C PRO A 106 19.08 -7.41 3.86
#